data_1bf1ab5d52c4e4c8889ff5304c6ccc85
#
_entry.id   1bf1ab5d52c4e4c8889ff5304c6ccc85
#
_cell.length_a   1.000
_cell.length_b   1.000
_cell.length_c   1.000
_cell.angle_alpha   90.00
_cell.angle_beta   90.00
_cell.angle_gamma   90.00
#
_symmetry.space_group_name_H-M   'P 1'
#
loop_
_entity.id
_entity.type
_entity.pdbx_description
1 polymer ?
#
loop_
_entity_poly.entity_id
_entity_poly.type
_entity_poly.pdbx_seq_one_letter_code
_entity_poly.pdbx_strand_id
1 'polypeptide(L)'
;AKAVASEGGRYSNRYLVCITVFIVAFLLATAMLCENEVYGMTKQKHIVLLGASVGYDWKIEALPERLRQNKAIRGYRFEYVGEYAFDKSEALKKIIQRTNNKPDAIFIKECAAYFPGDLREYQRLMQGWVQECREAGVIPIPTTVVPVVSSKNKSMKDQLKDFIKTFLGRPTTATQLEGIFQYNDWIKEYAAQEGLVVLDLEAPLRTSQADRSLRVDLHSGDGLHLNAKAYEILDEVVVPTLDRAFRKK
;
A
#
# COMPACT_ATOMS: atom_id res chain seq x y z
N ALA A 1 -39.98 -50.69 66.61
CA ALA A 1 -38.90 -49.87 66.04
C ALA A 1 -39.14 -49.71 64.53
N LYS A 2 -39.51 -48.49 64.05
CA LYS A 2 -39.65 -48.17 62.63
C LYS A 2 -38.36 -47.52 62.21
N ALA A 3 -37.76 -48.09 61.09
CA ALA A 3 -36.62 -47.56 60.50
C ALA A 3 -36.98 -46.32 59.60
N VAL A 4 -36.37 -45.19 59.87
CA VAL A 4 -36.44 -43.99 59.04
C VAL A 4 -35.40 -44.15 57.95
N ALA A 5 -35.84 -44.36 56.68
CA ALA A 5 -34.96 -44.40 55.55
C ALA A 5 -34.52 -43.00 55.16
N SER A 6 -33.21 -42.76 55.01
CA SER A 6 -32.60 -41.46 54.69
C SER A 6 -32.82 -41.12 53.22
N GLU A 7 -33.61 -40.12 52.91
CA GLU A 7 -33.80 -39.56 51.58
C GLU A 7 -32.64 -38.60 51.10
N GLY A 8 -31.58 -38.46 51.88
CA GLY A 8 -30.52 -37.49 51.68
C GLY A 8 -29.55 -37.76 50.47
N GLY A 9 -29.54 -38.97 49.93
CA GLY A 9 -28.51 -39.36 48.92
C GLY A 9 -28.80 -39.03 47.47
N ARG A 10 -30.04 -38.73 47.09
CA ARG A 10 -30.42 -38.57 45.66
C ARG A 10 -30.26 -37.13 45.13
N TYR A 11 -30.29 -36.13 45.99
CA TYR A 11 -30.15 -34.72 45.58
C TYR A 11 -28.68 -34.34 45.30
N SER A 12 -27.74 -34.87 46.04
CA SER A 12 -26.30 -34.59 45.89
C SER A 12 -25.76 -35.01 44.54
N ASN A 13 -26.21 -36.14 43.99
CA ASN A 13 -25.69 -36.63 42.68
C ASN A 13 -26.21 -35.83 41.50
N ARG A 14 -27.41 -35.25 41.57
CA ARG A 14 -27.95 -34.43 40.45
C ARG A 14 -27.23 -33.07 40.32
N TYR A 15 -26.89 -32.45 41.45
CA TYR A 15 -26.12 -31.20 41.44
C TYR A 15 -24.68 -31.42 40.89
N LEU A 16 -24.07 -32.50 41.27
CA LEU A 16 -22.72 -32.86 40.80
C LEU A 16 -22.70 -33.08 39.27
N VAL A 17 -23.68 -33.78 38.73
CA VAL A 17 -23.83 -34.03 37.28
C VAL A 17 -24.10 -32.71 36.55
N CYS A 18 -24.97 -31.82 37.07
CA CYS A 18 -25.20 -30.52 36.42
C CYS A 18 -23.95 -29.64 36.42
N ILE A 19 -23.18 -29.57 37.49
CA ILE A 19 -21.94 -28.80 37.57
C ILE A 19 -20.91 -29.34 36.58
N THR A 20 -20.76 -30.66 36.46
CA THR A 20 -19.83 -31.27 35.54
C THR A 20 -20.20 -30.98 34.07
N VAL A 21 -21.50 -31.05 33.73
CA VAL A 21 -21.99 -30.71 32.39
C VAL A 21 -21.73 -29.23 32.07
N PHE A 22 -21.94 -28.31 33.01
CA PHE A 22 -21.64 -26.89 32.81
C PHE A 22 -20.15 -26.61 32.62
N ILE A 23 -19.27 -27.26 33.40
CA ILE A 23 -17.83 -27.13 33.26
C ILE A 23 -17.35 -27.65 31.92
N VAL A 24 -17.84 -28.81 31.49
CA VAL A 24 -17.47 -29.38 30.17
C VAL A 24 -18.00 -28.51 29.03
N ALA A 25 -19.22 -28.01 29.10
CA ALA A 25 -19.77 -27.09 28.10
C ALA A 25 -18.99 -25.77 28.04
N PHE A 26 -18.59 -25.23 29.18
CA PHE A 26 -17.76 -24.00 29.27
C PHE A 26 -16.35 -24.24 28.66
N LEU A 27 -15.72 -25.38 28.97
CA LEU A 27 -14.41 -25.75 28.40
C LEU A 27 -14.49 -25.99 26.89
N LEU A 28 -15.57 -26.60 26.39
CA LEU A 28 -15.79 -26.76 24.96
C LEU A 28 -16.04 -25.41 24.25
N ALA A 29 -16.81 -24.52 24.88
CA ALA A 29 -17.06 -23.19 24.35
C ALA A 29 -15.77 -22.33 24.29
N THR A 30 -14.93 -22.40 25.34
CA THR A 30 -13.61 -21.72 25.36
C THR A 30 -12.64 -22.35 24.34
N ALA A 31 -12.64 -23.66 24.20
CA ALA A 31 -11.83 -24.32 23.16
C ALA A 31 -12.26 -23.91 21.73
N MET A 32 -13.57 -23.85 21.45
CA MET A 32 -14.09 -23.35 20.17
C MET A 32 -13.78 -21.87 19.90
N LEU A 33 -13.73 -21.05 20.95
CA LEU A 33 -13.33 -19.64 20.84
C LEU A 33 -11.81 -19.52 20.57
N CYS A 34 -10.98 -20.33 21.22
CA CYS A 34 -9.54 -20.39 20.95
C CYS A 34 -9.23 -20.95 19.56
N GLU A 35 -9.97 -21.98 19.08
CA GLU A 35 -9.77 -22.48 17.71
C GLU A 35 -10.12 -21.45 16.65
N ASN A 36 -11.13 -20.59 16.88
CA ASN A 36 -11.45 -19.50 15.96
C ASN A 36 -10.38 -18.40 15.92
N GLU A 37 -9.63 -18.16 16.99
CA GLU A 37 -8.48 -17.25 16.98
C GLU A 37 -7.24 -17.87 16.30
N VAL A 38 -7.02 -19.17 16.46
CA VAL A 38 -5.89 -19.87 15.84
C VAL A 38 -6.12 -20.10 14.32
N TYR A 39 -7.36 -20.28 13.88
CA TYR A 39 -7.70 -20.41 12.45
C TYR A 39 -7.57 -19.09 11.65
N GLY A 40 -7.40 -17.94 12.33
CA GLY A 40 -7.27 -16.61 11.73
C GLY A 40 -5.84 -16.15 11.42
N MET A 41 -4.80 -16.92 11.75
CA MET A 41 -3.42 -16.56 11.40
C MET A 41 -3.05 -17.03 9.98
N THR A 42 -3.81 -16.62 8.97
CA THR A 42 -3.30 -16.68 7.60
C THR A 42 -2.03 -15.84 7.55
N LYS A 43 -0.93 -16.44 7.05
CA LYS A 43 0.34 -15.73 6.88
C LYS A 43 0.10 -14.43 6.12
N GLN A 44 0.35 -13.28 6.78
CA GLN A 44 0.20 -11.98 6.14
C GLN A 44 1.09 -11.87 4.90
N LYS A 45 0.54 -11.32 3.84
CA LYS A 45 1.29 -10.99 2.64
C LYS A 45 2.23 -9.82 2.94
N HIS A 46 3.50 -9.98 2.62
CA HIS A 46 4.51 -8.94 2.80
C HIS A 46 4.60 -8.06 1.56
N ILE A 47 4.33 -6.80 1.73
CA ILE A 47 4.34 -5.79 0.67
C ILE A 47 5.46 -4.79 0.94
N VAL A 48 6.35 -4.59 -0.02
CA VAL A 48 7.39 -3.55 0.06
C VAL A 48 6.98 -2.38 -0.81
N LEU A 49 7.07 -1.16 -0.28
CA LEU A 49 7.04 0.08 -1.04
C LEU A 49 8.49 0.55 -1.27
N LEU A 50 8.97 0.40 -2.49
CA LEU A 50 10.27 0.90 -2.93
C LEU A 50 10.09 2.28 -3.57
N GLY A 51 10.64 3.35 -2.97
CA GLY A 51 10.45 4.71 -3.46
C GLY A 51 11.20 5.78 -2.68
N ALA A 52 10.97 7.05 -3.04
CA ALA A 52 11.61 8.22 -2.44
C ALA A 52 10.70 8.94 -1.42
N SER A 53 10.88 10.25 -1.20
CA SER A 53 10.29 11.06 -0.13
C SER A 53 8.78 10.91 0.08
N VAL A 54 7.97 10.93 -0.98
CA VAL A 54 6.51 10.72 -0.87
C VAL A 54 6.20 9.33 -0.28
N GLY A 55 7.00 8.30 -0.60
CA GLY A 55 6.90 6.97 0.01
C GLY A 55 7.30 6.99 1.48
N TYR A 56 8.35 7.72 1.83
CA TYR A 56 8.80 7.90 3.21
C TYR A 56 7.75 8.59 4.08
N ASP A 57 7.19 9.70 3.58
CA ASP A 57 6.20 10.48 4.33
C ASP A 57 4.84 9.77 4.44
N TRP A 58 4.56 8.82 3.55
CA TRP A 58 3.32 8.02 3.59
C TRP A 58 3.23 7.13 4.83
N LYS A 59 4.36 6.73 5.41
CA LYS A 59 4.41 5.83 6.57
C LYS A 59 3.54 4.58 6.33
N ILE A 60 3.77 3.91 5.20
CA ILE A 60 2.92 2.81 4.75
C ILE A 60 2.90 1.63 5.74
N GLU A 61 3.93 1.48 6.56
CA GLU A 61 4.00 0.46 7.61
C GLU A 61 2.87 0.61 8.63
N ALA A 62 2.39 1.85 8.86
CA ALA A 62 1.27 2.13 9.74
C ALA A 62 -0.11 2.00 9.07
N LEU A 63 -0.17 1.65 7.76
CA LEU A 63 -1.41 1.50 7.02
C LEU A 63 -2.40 0.51 7.66
N PRO A 64 -1.98 -0.67 8.18
CA PRO A 64 -2.90 -1.60 8.83
C PRO A 64 -3.61 -0.99 10.04
N GLU A 65 -2.93 -0.12 10.79
CA GLU A 65 -3.53 0.58 11.93
C GLU A 65 -4.49 1.69 11.47
N ARG A 66 -4.11 2.47 10.45
CA ARG A 66 -4.99 3.52 9.90
C ARG A 66 -6.27 2.95 9.30
N LEU A 67 -6.19 1.81 8.63
CA LEU A 67 -7.31 1.12 8.00
C LEU A 67 -7.89 -0.04 8.83
N ARG A 68 -7.72 -0.04 10.16
CA ARG A 68 -8.13 -1.15 11.05
C ARG A 68 -9.60 -1.57 10.92
N GLN A 69 -10.48 -0.67 10.48
CA GLN A 69 -11.89 -0.96 10.20
C GLN A 69 -12.08 -1.81 8.94
N ASN A 70 -11.14 -1.78 8.01
CA ASN A 70 -11.16 -2.61 6.81
C ASN A 70 -10.54 -3.98 7.11
N LYS A 71 -11.39 -5.02 7.20
CA LYS A 71 -10.92 -6.37 7.54
C LYS A 71 -9.89 -6.92 6.56
N ALA A 72 -9.93 -6.54 5.28
CA ALA A 72 -9.01 -7.04 4.25
C ALA A 72 -7.55 -6.61 4.51
N ILE A 73 -7.33 -5.44 5.16
CA ILE A 73 -5.97 -4.95 5.47
C ILE A 73 -5.19 -5.89 6.39
N ARG A 74 -5.89 -6.67 7.23
CA ARG A 74 -5.26 -7.58 8.19
C ARG A 74 -4.46 -8.70 7.53
N GLY A 75 -4.75 -9.00 6.26
CA GLY A 75 -4.00 -9.97 5.44
C GLY A 75 -2.65 -9.46 4.94
N TYR A 76 -2.30 -8.21 5.21
CA TYR A 76 -1.11 -7.54 4.67
C TYR A 76 -0.25 -6.95 5.79
N ARG A 77 1.06 -6.97 5.58
CA ARG A 77 2.04 -6.17 6.32
C ARG A 77 2.89 -5.41 5.31
N PHE A 78 3.33 -4.23 5.69
CA PHE A 78 4.02 -3.31 4.81
C PHE A 78 5.41 -2.97 5.33
N GLU A 79 6.31 -2.69 4.39
CA GLU A 79 7.67 -2.22 4.64
C GLU A 79 7.97 -1.10 3.64
N TYR A 80 8.61 -0.03 4.09
CA TYR A 80 9.15 0.99 3.22
C TYR A 80 10.66 0.77 3.02
N VAL A 81 11.11 0.83 1.76
CA VAL A 81 12.52 0.88 1.39
C VAL A 81 12.79 2.15 0.60
N GLY A 82 13.61 3.02 1.17
CA GLY A 82 13.97 4.30 0.57
C GLY A 82 15.03 4.14 -0.51
N GLU A 83 14.73 4.63 -1.74
CA GLU A 83 15.71 4.83 -2.80
C GLU A 83 15.41 6.17 -3.49
N TYR A 84 16.41 7.06 -3.48
CA TYR A 84 16.26 8.44 -3.93
C TYR A 84 16.87 8.71 -5.31
N ALA A 85 17.47 7.70 -5.94
CA ALA A 85 17.80 7.72 -7.36
C ALA A 85 16.61 7.21 -8.20
N PHE A 86 16.55 7.61 -9.46
CA PHE A 86 15.57 6.99 -10.37
C PHE A 86 15.91 5.51 -10.57
N ASP A 87 17.16 5.19 -10.87
CA ASP A 87 17.60 3.80 -10.97
C ASP A 87 17.60 3.11 -9.62
N LYS A 88 16.65 2.18 -9.44
CA LYS A 88 16.41 1.40 -8.23
C LYS A 88 16.94 -0.03 -8.31
N SER A 89 17.71 -0.36 -9.35
CA SER A 89 18.15 -1.73 -9.64
C SER A 89 18.86 -2.39 -8.45
N GLU A 90 19.79 -1.69 -7.81
CA GLU A 90 20.53 -2.24 -6.67
C GLU A 90 19.65 -2.42 -5.42
N ALA A 91 18.75 -1.49 -5.15
CA ALA A 91 17.81 -1.62 -4.03
C ALA A 91 16.81 -2.78 -4.28
N LEU A 92 16.29 -2.87 -5.51
CA LEU A 92 15.38 -3.95 -5.90
C LEU A 92 16.05 -5.32 -5.77
N LYS A 93 17.27 -5.49 -6.29
CA LYS A 93 18.04 -6.75 -6.15
C LYS A 93 18.18 -7.17 -4.69
N LYS A 94 18.56 -6.25 -3.81
CA LYS A 94 18.67 -6.54 -2.38
C LYS A 94 17.34 -7.01 -1.76
N ILE A 95 16.22 -6.49 -2.23
CA ILE A 95 14.88 -6.87 -1.75
C ILE A 95 14.49 -8.27 -2.23
N ILE A 96 14.60 -8.52 -3.54
CA ILE A 96 14.14 -9.78 -4.16
C ILE A 96 15.05 -10.97 -3.85
N GLN A 97 16.31 -10.73 -3.50
CA GLN A 97 17.28 -11.76 -3.12
C GLN A 97 17.23 -12.15 -1.62
N ARG A 98 16.38 -11.53 -0.83
CA ARG A 98 16.23 -11.88 0.59
C ARG A 98 15.82 -13.36 0.74
N THR A 99 16.59 -14.12 1.50
CA THR A 99 16.28 -15.50 1.87
C THR A 99 15.20 -15.53 2.95
N ASN A 100 15.33 -14.64 3.92
CA ASN A 100 14.34 -14.42 4.96
C ASN A 100 13.56 -13.14 4.67
N ASN A 101 12.25 -13.17 4.92
CA ASN A 101 11.40 -11.98 4.76
C ASN A 101 11.32 -11.41 3.33
N LYS A 102 11.41 -12.30 2.33
CA LYS A 102 11.18 -11.95 0.93
C LYS A 102 9.75 -11.44 0.75
N PRO A 103 9.51 -10.33 0.04
CA PRO A 103 8.16 -9.83 -0.16
C PRO A 103 7.33 -10.70 -1.11
N ASP A 104 6.02 -10.69 -0.90
CA ASP A 104 5.05 -11.28 -1.85
C ASP A 104 4.78 -10.33 -3.03
N ALA A 105 4.85 -8.99 -2.80
CA ALA A 105 4.71 -7.97 -3.84
C ALA A 105 5.55 -6.73 -3.53
N ILE A 106 5.88 -5.97 -4.57
CA ILE A 106 6.62 -4.70 -4.47
C ILE A 106 5.86 -3.62 -5.22
N PHE A 107 5.50 -2.52 -4.54
CA PHE A 107 5.13 -1.26 -5.16
C PHE A 107 6.40 -0.55 -5.63
N ILE A 108 6.56 -0.37 -6.94
CA ILE A 108 7.72 0.33 -7.53
C ILE A 108 7.28 1.76 -7.82
N LYS A 109 7.76 2.70 -6.99
CA LYS A 109 7.29 4.08 -6.98
C LYS A 109 8.36 5.07 -7.38
N GLU A 110 8.06 5.88 -8.41
CA GLU A 110 8.91 6.96 -8.87
C GLU A 110 8.55 8.31 -8.24
N CYS A 111 9.48 9.26 -8.29
CA CYS A 111 9.31 10.60 -7.74
C CYS A 111 9.11 11.63 -8.86
N ALA A 112 8.18 12.57 -8.64
CA ALA A 112 7.94 13.67 -9.57
C ALA A 112 9.21 14.53 -9.85
N ALA A 113 10.15 14.58 -8.89
CA ALA A 113 11.38 15.34 -9.03
C ALA A 113 12.32 14.85 -10.15
N TYR A 114 12.14 13.61 -10.64
CA TYR A 114 12.97 13.07 -11.73
C TYR A 114 12.53 13.54 -13.12
N PHE A 115 11.33 14.10 -13.24
CA PHE A 115 10.74 14.48 -14.51
C PHE A 115 11.06 15.92 -14.90
N PRO A 116 11.17 16.18 -16.23
CA PRO A 116 10.84 15.29 -17.34
C PRO A 116 11.84 14.13 -17.57
N GLY A 117 13.12 14.26 -17.20
CA GLY A 117 14.16 13.24 -17.32
C GLY A 117 14.24 12.57 -18.72
N ASP A 118 14.86 11.39 -18.77
CA ASP A 118 14.87 10.54 -19.96
C ASP A 118 13.76 9.47 -19.87
N LEU A 119 12.65 9.74 -20.52
CA LEU A 119 11.48 8.85 -20.49
C LEU A 119 11.80 7.45 -21.04
N ARG A 120 12.65 7.32 -22.08
CA ARG A 120 12.99 6.01 -22.64
C ARG A 120 13.80 5.17 -21.67
N GLU A 121 14.76 5.81 -21.00
CA GLU A 121 15.53 5.12 -19.96
C GLU A 121 14.65 4.71 -18.79
N TYR A 122 13.70 5.54 -18.38
CA TYR A 122 12.75 5.23 -17.32
C TYR A 122 11.86 4.03 -17.67
N GLN A 123 11.40 3.97 -18.92
CA GLN A 123 10.63 2.84 -19.43
C GLN A 123 11.47 1.55 -19.42
N ARG A 124 12.69 1.61 -19.91
CA ARG A 124 13.62 0.47 -19.96
C ARG A 124 13.91 -0.08 -18.57
N LEU A 125 14.21 0.79 -17.62
CA LEU A 125 14.47 0.40 -16.23
C LEU A 125 13.24 -0.28 -15.60
N MET A 126 12.05 0.31 -15.72
CA MET A 126 10.82 -0.26 -15.18
C MET A 126 10.52 -1.65 -15.78
N GLN A 127 10.70 -1.83 -17.09
CA GLN A 127 10.54 -3.12 -17.74
C GLN A 127 11.51 -4.16 -17.17
N GLY A 128 12.78 -3.79 -16.97
CA GLY A 128 13.78 -4.64 -16.34
C GLY A 128 13.40 -5.04 -14.90
N TRP A 129 12.96 -4.10 -14.09
CA TRP A 129 12.55 -4.36 -12.70
C TRP A 129 11.31 -5.26 -12.62
N VAL A 130 10.35 -5.09 -13.51
CA VAL A 130 9.18 -5.98 -13.61
C VAL A 130 9.63 -7.42 -13.91
N GLN A 131 10.54 -7.58 -14.86
CA GLN A 131 11.06 -8.90 -15.22
C GLN A 131 11.83 -9.54 -14.05
N GLU A 132 12.74 -8.81 -13.39
CA GLU A 132 13.49 -9.29 -12.23
C GLU A 132 12.57 -9.72 -11.07
N CYS A 133 11.50 -8.96 -10.81
CA CYS A 133 10.50 -9.36 -9.81
C CYS A 133 9.81 -10.68 -10.18
N ARG A 134 9.37 -10.83 -11.44
CA ARG A 134 8.72 -12.05 -11.93
C ARG A 134 9.62 -13.27 -11.81
N GLU A 135 10.87 -13.16 -12.24
CA GLU A 135 11.88 -14.22 -12.14
C GLU A 135 12.13 -14.62 -10.68
N ALA A 136 12.08 -13.65 -9.79
CA ALA A 136 12.18 -13.89 -8.36
C ALA A 136 10.88 -14.42 -7.71
N GLY A 137 9.78 -14.54 -8.45
CA GLY A 137 8.47 -14.98 -7.92
C GLY A 137 7.78 -13.95 -7.04
N VAL A 138 8.15 -12.66 -7.17
CA VAL A 138 7.57 -11.50 -6.48
C VAL A 138 6.62 -10.78 -7.43
N ILE A 139 5.45 -10.36 -6.97
CA ILE A 139 4.49 -9.62 -7.79
C ILE A 139 4.97 -8.17 -7.94
N PRO A 140 5.33 -7.70 -9.16
CA PRO A 140 5.60 -6.29 -9.39
C PRO A 140 4.29 -5.53 -9.53
N ILE A 141 4.20 -4.42 -8.83
CA ILE A 141 3.06 -3.49 -8.90
C ILE A 141 3.63 -2.09 -9.19
N PRO A 142 3.78 -1.73 -10.48
CA PRO A 142 4.19 -0.38 -10.84
C PRO A 142 3.21 0.64 -10.28
N THR A 143 3.69 1.84 -9.94
CA THR A 143 2.82 2.92 -9.50
C THR A 143 2.83 4.08 -10.49
N THR A 144 1.73 4.81 -10.60
CA THR A 144 1.77 6.12 -11.25
C THR A 144 2.52 7.11 -10.37
N VAL A 145 3.15 8.08 -11.01
CA VAL A 145 3.81 9.20 -10.31
C VAL A 145 2.75 10.18 -9.84
N VAL A 146 2.84 10.59 -8.57
CA VAL A 146 2.01 11.66 -8.03
C VAL A 146 2.31 12.96 -8.77
N PRO A 147 1.32 13.66 -9.33
CA PRO A 147 1.53 14.91 -10.03
C PRO A 147 1.94 16.04 -9.06
N VAL A 148 2.49 17.11 -9.62
CA VAL A 148 2.78 18.34 -8.89
C VAL A 148 1.69 19.39 -9.12
N VAL A 149 1.63 20.41 -8.27
CA VAL A 149 0.71 21.55 -8.45
C VAL A 149 1.08 22.32 -9.71
N SER A 150 0.09 22.64 -10.54
CA SER A 150 0.26 23.44 -11.74
C SER A 150 0.82 24.83 -11.43
N SER A 151 1.69 25.38 -12.30
CA SER A 151 2.20 26.74 -12.17
C SER A 151 1.09 27.81 -12.11
N LYS A 152 -0.06 27.56 -12.75
CA LYS A 152 -1.23 28.44 -12.68
C LYS A 152 -1.80 28.60 -11.25
N ASN A 153 -1.60 27.58 -10.44
CA ASN A 153 -2.10 27.49 -9.06
C ASN A 153 -1.02 27.80 -8.00
N LYS A 154 0.19 28.16 -8.44
CA LYS A 154 1.30 28.54 -7.56
C LYS A 154 1.26 30.01 -7.17
N SER A 155 1.99 30.35 -6.13
CA SER A 155 2.20 31.76 -5.74
C SER A 155 2.87 32.55 -6.85
N MET A 156 2.67 33.88 -6.88
CA MET A 156 3.36 34.77 -7.85
C MET A 156 4.89 34.62 -7.80
N LYS A 157 5.44 34.37 -6.60
CA LYS A 157 6.88 34.14 -6.42
C LYS A 157 7.35 32.87 -7.13
N ASP A 158 6.55 31.80 -7.12
CA ASP A 158 6.90 30.54 -7.75
C ASP A 158 6.65 30.58 -9.25
N GLN A 159 5.64 31.32 -9.70
CA GLN A 159 5.46 31.63 -11.14
C GLN A 159 6.66 32.43 -11.69
N LEU A 160 7.19 33.40 -10.95
CA LEU A 160 8.39 34.11 -11.34
C LEU A 160 9.62 33.20 -11.42
N LYS A 161 9.76 32.25 -10.48
CA LYS A 161 10.84 31.23 -10.55
C LYS A 161 10.72 30.37 -11.81
N ASP A 162 9.51 29.93 -12.15
CA ASP A 162 9.28 29.14 -13.37
C ASP A 162 9.58 29.95 -14.64
N PHE A 163 9.27 31.25 -14.65
CA PHE A 163 9.65 32.15 -15.74
C PHE A 163 11.18 32.28 -15.89
N ILE A 164 11.90 32.44 -14.78
CA ILE A 164 13.39 32.49 -14.78
C ILE A 164 13.97 31.15 -15.27
N LYS A 165 13.40 30.02 -14.86
CA LYS A 165 13.83 28.68 -15.35
C LYS A 165 13.68 28.58 -16.86
N THR A 166 12.54 29.07 -17.42
CA THR A 166 12.31 29.07 -18.87
C THR A 166 13.41 29.86 -19.57
N PHE A 167 13.74 31.05 -19.07
CA PHE A 167 14.79 31.89 -19.64
C PHE A 167 16.19 31.25 -19.59
N LEU A 168 16.45 30.42 -18.56
CA LEU A 168 17.70 29.69 -18.36
C LEU A 168 17.72 28.32 -19.06
N GLY A 169 16.69 27.94 -19.85
CA GLY A 169 16.57 26.64 -20.48
C GLY A 169 16.42 25.48 -19.48
N ARG A 170 15.99 25.74 -18.25
CA ARG A 170 15.79 24.72 -17.20
C ARG A 170 14.35 24.17 -17.24
N PRO A 171 14.13 22.91 -16.84
CA PRO A 171 12.79 22.36 -16.77
C PRO A 171 11.86 23.20 -15.91
N THR A 172 10.68 23.49 -16.44
CA THR A 172 9.60 24.20 -15.76
C THR A 172 8.61 23.22 -15.11
N THR A 173 7.70 23.72 -14.30
CA THR A 173 6.58 22.89 -13.77
C THR A 173 5.72 22.32 -14.90
N ALA A 174 5.53 23.05 -16.00
CA ALA A 174 4.76 22.56 -17.14
C ALA A 174 5.44 21.38 -17.83
N THR A 175 6.75 21.50 -18.11
CA THR A 175 7.53 20.39 -18.72
C THR A 175 7.66 19.20 -17.79
N GLN A 176 7.73 19.43 -16.47
CA GLN A 176 7.73 18.38 -15.46
C GLN A 176 6.39 17.62 -15.45
N LEU A 177 5.26 18.32 -15.45
CA LEU A 177 3.92 17.72 -15.51
C LEU A 177 3.72 16.93 -16.80
N GLU A 178 4.15 17.47 -17.93
CA GLU A 178 4.08 16.78 -19.23
C GLU A 178 4.83 15.44 -19.17
N GLY A 179 6.08 15.43 -18.68
CA GLY A 179 6.86 14.21 -18.51
C GLY A 179 6.20 13.20 -17.55
N ILE A 180 5.61 13.67 -16.44
CA ILE A 180 4.86 12.83 -15.51
C ILE A 180 3.64 12.20 -16.22
N PHE A 181 2.89 12.96 -16.99
CA PHE A 181 1.69 12.45 -17.67
C PHE A 181 2.05 11.43 -18.73
N GLN A 182 3.07 11.69 -19.53
CA GLN A 182 3.57 10.74 -20.53
C GLN A 182 4.01 9.43 -19.87
N TYR A 183 4.73 9.51 -18.77
CA TYR A 183 5.13 8.32 -18.02
C TYR A 183 3.93 7.57 -17.41
N ASN A 184 2.99 8.28 -16.79
CA ASN A 184 1.81 7.68 -16.18
C ASN A 184 0.90 7.00 -17.21
N ASP A 185 0.75 7.58 -18.38
CA ASP A 185 -0.01 6.97 -19.47
C ASP A 185 0.70 5.71 -19.98
N TRP A 186 2.00 5.82 -20.23
CA TRP A 186 2.80 4.67 -20.63
C TRP A 186 2.74 3.53 -19.59
N ILE A 187 2.89 3.81 -18.29
CA ILE A 187 2.89 2.75 -17.27
C ILE A 187 1.54 2.01 -17.20
N LYS A 188 0.43 2.71 -17.43
CA LYS A 188 -0.91 2.12 -17.50
C LYS A 188 -1.06 1.22 -18.73
N GLU A 189 -0.59 1.68 -19.89
CA GLU A 189 -0.60 0.91 -21.14
C GLU A 189 0.29 -0.33 -21.02
N TYR A 190 1.54 -0.16 -20.57
CA TYR A 190 2.48 -1.25 -20.35
C TYR A 190 1.91 -2.29 -19.39
N ALA A 191 1.35 -1.87 -18.28
CA ALA A 191 0.76 -2.77 -17.31
C ALA A 191 -0.44 -3.54 -17.88
N ALA A 192 -1.26 -2.90 -18.70
CA ALA A 192 -2.38 -3.56 -19.38
C ALA A 192 -1.88 -4.63 -20.38
N GLN A 193 -0.84 -4.34 -21.16
CA GLN A 193 -0.22 -5.27 -22.11
C GLN A 193 0.41 -6.48 -21.39
N GLU A 194 1.08 -6.23 -20.28
CA GLU A 194 1.77 -7.24 -19.48
C GLU A 194 0.88 -7.99 -18.47
N GLY A 195 -0.42 -7.65 -18.40
CA GLY A 195 -1.33 -8.24 -17.42
C GLY A 195 -1.02 -7.87 -15.97
N LEU A 196 -0.29 -6.77 -15.73
CA LEU A 196 0.03 -6.28 -14.39
C LEU A 196 -1.14 -5.49 -13.78
N VAL A 197 -1.05 -5.25 -12.47
CA VAL A 197 -1.89 -4.30 -11.75
C VAL A 197 -1.07 -3.05 -11.47
N VAL A 198 -1.66 -1.87 -11.66
CA VAL A 198 -1.05 -0.58 -11.30
C VAL A 198 -1.66 -0.07 -10.00
N LEU A 199 -0.82 0.44 -9.11
CA LEU A 199 -1.26 1.29 -8.01
C LEU A 199 -1.34 2.73 -8.54
N ASP A 200 -2.55 3.19 -8.85
CA ASP A 200 -2.77 4.52 -9.42
C ASP A 200 -2.81 5.59 -8.32
N LEU A 201 -1.71 6.32 -8.17
CA LEU A 201 -1.57 7.41 -7.21
C LEU A 201 -1.94 8.77 -7.82
N GLU A 202 -2.04 8.86 -9.16
CA GLU A 202 -2.41 10.10 -9.86
C GLU A 202 -3.91 10.36 -9.77
N ALA A 203 -4.72 9.38 -10.16
CA ALA A 203 -6.17 9.56 -10.34
C ALA A 203 -6.89 10.11 -9.10
N PRO A 204 -6.63 9.64 -7.86
CA PRO A 204 -7.31 10.14 -6.67
C PRO A 204 -6.84 11.53 -6.22
N LEU A 205 -5.67 11.99 -6.66
CA LEU A 205 -5.06 13.24 -6.20
C LEU A 205 -5.13 14.38 -7.22
N ARG A 206 -5.46 14.10 -8.48
CA ARG A 206 -5.55 15.12 -9.53
C ARG A 206 -6.74 16.04 -9.38
N THR A 207 -6.63 17.25 -9.88
CA THR A 207 -7.70 18.26 -9.85
C THR A 207 -8.96 17.79 -10.59
N SER A 208 -8.79 17.22 -11.79
CA SER A 208 -9.86 16.62 -12.60
C SER A 208 -9.29 15.66 -13.63
N GLN A 209 -10.17 15.08 -14.46
CA GLN A 209 -9.70 14.28 -15.58
C GLN A 209 -9.02 15.13 -16.67
N ALA A 210 -9.47 16.36 -16.86
CA ALA A 210 -8.88 17.30 -17.82
C ALA A 210 -7.64 18.02 -17.26
N ASP A 211 -7.64 18.36 -15.97
CA ASP A 211 -6.50 18.94 -15.27
C ASP A 211 -5.89 17.88 -14.35
N ARG A 212 -4.85 17.24 -14.83
CA ARG A 212 -4.16 16.14 -14.14
C ARG A 212 -3.15 16.63 -13.09
N SER A 213 -3.03 17.94 -12.87
CA SER A 213 -2.16 18.48 -11.81
C SER A 213 -2.68 18.13 -10.41
N LEU A 214 -1.79 18.14 -9.43
CA LEU A 214 -2.13 17.91 -8.02
C LEU A 214 -3.12 18.98 -7.55
N ARG A 215 -4.16 18.54 -6.85
CA ARG A 215 -5.09 19.44 -6.14
C ARG A 215 -4.35 20.30 -5.14
N VAL A 216 -4.67 21.60 -5.13
CA VAL A 216 -3.99 22.58 -4.28
C VAL A 216 -4.18 22.32 -2.78
N ASP A 217 -5.30 21.70 -2.39
CA ASP A 217 -5.60 21.34 -1.00
C ASP A 217 -4.87 20.10 -0.50
N LEU A 218 -4.05 19.43 -1.34
CA LEU A 218 -3.40 18.16 -1.04
C LEU A 218 -1.87 18.23 -0.91
N HIS A 219 -1.24 19.39 -1.18
CA HIS A 219 0.21 19.52 -0.99
C HIS A 219 0.57 20.12 0.40
N SER A 220 1.80 19.90 0.85
CA SER A 220 2.31 20.34 2.16
C SER A 220 2.79 21.81 2.20
N GLY A 221 2.69 22.53 1.07
CA GLY A 221 3.10 23.92 0.94
C GLY A 221 4.12 24.18 -0.18
N ASP A 222 4.83 23.17 -0.65
CA ASP A 222 5.87 23.30 -1.69
C ASP A 222 5.40 22.91 -3.10
N GLY A 223 4.17 22.42 -3.23
CA GLY A 223 3.56 22.00 -4.49
C GLY A 223 4.05 20.64 -5.02
N LEU A 224 4.88 19.93 -4.24
CA LEU A 224 5.47 18.62 -4.57
C LEU A 224 5.12 17.54 -3.55
N HIS A 225 5.35 17.81 -2.26
CA HIS A 225 5.06 16.85 -1.20
C HIS A 225 3.60 16.91 -0.77
N LEU A 226 3.11 15.78 -0.29
CA LEU A 226 1.71 15.61 0.09
C LEU A 226 1.48 16.00 1.56
N ASN A 227 0.26 16.42 1.88
CA ASN A 227 -0.19 16.58 3.25
C ASN A 227 -0.94 15.34 3.76
N ALA A 228 -1.32 15.32 5.04
CA ALA A 228 -1.98 14.19 5.68
C ALA A 228 -3.27 13.76 4.94
N LYS A 229 -4.08 14.71 4.49
CA LYS A 229 -5.32 14.45 3.73
C LYS A 229 -5.07 13.69 2.42
N ALA A 230 -3.98 14.00 1.73
CA ALA A 230 -3.61 13.31 0.51
C ALA A 230 -3.22 11.84 0.80
N TYR A 231 -2.49 11.60 1.88
CA TYR A 231 -2.13 10.24 2.28
C TYR A 231 -3.36 9.41 2.70
N GLU A 232 -4.34 9.99 3.38
CA GLU A 232 -5.62 9.35 3.68
C GLU A 232 -6.34 8.89 2.41
N ILE A 233 -6.35 9.74 1.36
CA ILE A 233 -6.90 9.39 0.05
C ILE A 233 -6.11 8.25 -0.60
N LEU A 234 -4.78 8.26 -0.50
CA LEU A 234 -3.94 7.20 -1.04
C LEU A 234 -4.11 5.87 -0.28
N ASP A 235 -4.38 5.89 1.01
CA ASP A 235 -4.65 4.69 1.81
C ASP A 235 -5.80 3.86 1.22
N GLU A 236 -6.85 4.53 0.72
CA GLU A 236 -8.06 3.89 0.18
C GLU A 236 -7.82 3.09 -1.11
N VAL A 237 -6.78 3.41 -1.88
CA VAL A 237 -6.51 2.71 -3.16
C VAL A 237 -5.62 1.49 -2.99
N VAL A 238 -4.96 1.30 -1.84
CA VAL A 238 -4.00 0.21 -1.62
C VAL A 238 -4.68 -1.15 -1.60
N VAL A 239 -5.69 -1.33 -0.72
CA VAL A 239 -6.34 -2.64 -0.55
C VAL A 239 -7.01 -3.12 -1.84
N PRO A 240 -7.82 -2.32 -2.57
CA PRO A 240 -8.39 -2.73 -3.84
C PRO A 240 -7.34 -3.11 -4.89
N THR A 241 -6.16 -2.46 -4.86
CA THR A 241 -5.05 -2.78 -5.76
C THR A 241 -4.43 -4.14 -5.43
N LEU A 242 -4.14 -4.40 -4.15
CA LEU A 242 -3.61 -5.68 -3.69
C LEU A 242 -4.57 -6.83 -3.96
N ASP A 243 -5.87 -6.64 -3.70
CA ASP A 243 -6.88 -7.65 -3.97
C ASP A 243 -6.90 -8.05 -5.45
N ARG A 244 -6.75 -7.09 -6.37
CA ARG A 244 -6.63 -7.38 -7.80
C ARG A 244 -5.33 -8.10 -8.13
N ALA A 245 -4.20 -7.68 -7.55
CA ALA A 245 -2.89 -8.26 -7.83
C ALA A 245 -2.79 -9.71 -7.36
N PHE A 246 -3.38 -10.05 -6.22
CA PHE A 246 -3.36 -11.42 -5.68
C PHE A 246 -4.45 -12.34 -6.22
N ARG A 247 -5.52 -11.81 -6.88
CA ARG A 247 -6.53 -12.64 -7.56
C ARG A 247 -6.11 -13.10 -8.95
N LYS A 248 -5.17 -12.42 -9.60
CA LYS A 248 -4.71 -12.73 -10.96
C LYS A 248 -3.67 -13.88 -11.03
N LYS A 249 -3.40 -14.54 -9.91
CA LYS A 249 -2.50 -15.72 -9.87
C LYS A 249 -3.18 -17.00 -10.27
#